data_5bbb048cb01cbf6fe99533e32ca302b5
#
_entry.id   5bbb048cb01cbf6fe99533e32ca302b5
#
_cell.length_a   1.000
_cell.length_b   1.000
_cell.length_c   1.000
_cell.angle_alpha   90.00
_cell.angle_beta   90.00
_cell.angle_gamma   90.00
#
_symmetry.space_group_name_H-M   'P 1'
#
loop_
_entity.id
_entity.type
_entity.pdbx_description
1 polymer ?
#
loop_
_entity_poly.entity_id
_entity_poly.type
_entity_poly.pdbx_seq_one_letter_code
_entity_poly.pdbx_strand_id
1 'polypeptide(L)'
;MTREATFLVQAFNDFKGGRLRPSPPVACKSADGARRAAERLSLSHIGVVAYSLTSDSETGDYDAQPTIFYRAGRLPVEFDSMP
;
A
#
# COMPACT_ATOMS: atom_id res chain seq x y z
N MET A 1 3.61 -1.63 -26.37
CA MET A 1 3.46 -2.37 -25.11
C MET A 1 3.72 -1.43 -23.94
N THR A 2 2.73 -1.20 -23.11
CA THR A 2 2.84 -0.20 -22.05
C THR A 2 2.52 -0.82 -20.72
N ARG A 3 3.48 -0.80 -19.82
CA ARG A 3 3.25 -1.20 -18.43
C ARG A 3 3.04 0.06 -17.60
N GLU A 4 1.99 0.02 -16.80
CA GLU A 4 1.64 1.14 -15.95
C GLU A 4 1.78 0.75 -14.49
N ALA A 5 2.39 1.62 -13.71
CA ALA A 5 2.51 1.43 -12.28
C ALA A 5 1.51 2.34 -11.58
N THR A 6 0.76 1.76 -10.64
CA THR A 6 -0.15 2.50 -9.79
C THR A 6 0.44 2.50 -8.38
N PHE A 7 0.59 3.69 -7.82
CA PHE A 7 1.16 3.85 -6.47
C PHE A 7 0.02 4.06 -5.50
N LEU A 8 0.00 3.26 -4.44
CA LEU A 8 -1.10 3.24 -3.48
C LEU A 8 -0.56 3.32 -2.07
N VAL A 9 -1.34 3.97 -1.22
CA VAL A 9 -1.06 4.03 0.21
C VAL A 9 -2.29 3.55 0.94
N GLN A 10 -2.12 2.65 1.90
CA GLN A 10 -3.22 2.15 2.70
C GLN A 10 -2.86 2.22 4.18
N ALA A 11 -3.78 2.77 4.97
CA ALA A 11 -3.63 2.86 6.40
C ALA A 11 -4.49 1.79 7.07
N PHE A 12 -4.08 1.39 8.27
CA PHE A 12 -4.79 0.41 9.08
C PHE A 12 -5.04 0.98 10.46
N ASN A 13 -6.23 0.76 10.96
CA ASN A 13 -6.66 1.23 12.26
C ASN A 13 -7.01 0.05 13.15
N ASP A 14 -6.99 0.29 14.46
CA ASP A 14 -7.36 -0.71 15.43
C ASP A 14 -8.86 -1.02 15.34
N PHE A 15 -9.19 -2.28 15.51
CA PHE A 15 -10.58 -2.73 15.52
C PHE A 15 -10.75 -3.74 16.65
N LYS A 16 -12.00 -4.09 16.96
CA LYS A 16 -12.33 -4.99 18.07
C LYS A 16 -11.53 -6.30 18.02
N GLY A 17 -11.02 -6.72 19.17
CA GLY A 17 -10.31 -7.99 19.29
C GLY A 17 -8.91 -8.00 18.74
N GLY A 18 -8.27 -6.84 18.64
CA GLY A 18 -6.92 -6.74 18.13
C GLY A 18 -6.79 -6.88 16.63
N ARG A 19 -7.91 -6.79 15.92
CA ARG A 19 -7.92 -6.85 14.46
C ARG A 19 -7.55 -5.50 13.88
N LEU A 20 -7.07 -5.54 12.64
CA LEU A 20 -6.76 -4.34 11.89
C LEU A 20 -7.85 -4.07 10.87
N ARG A 21 -8.32 -2.82 10.84
CA ARG A 21 -9.32 -2.39 9.87
C ARG A 21 -8.65 -1.56 8.81
N PRO A 22 -8.67 -2.01 7.53
CA PRO A 22 -8.06 -1.23 6.47
C PRO A 22 -8.92 -0.04 6.11
N SER A 23 -8.25 1.09 5.85
CA SER A 23 -8.88 2.25 5.24
C SER A 23 -8.85 2.08 3.72
N PRO A 24 -9.72 2.78 2.97
CA PRO A 24 -9.65 2.73 1.53
C PRO A 24 -8.27 3.17 1.03
N PRO A 25 -7.67 2.46 0.08
CA PRO A 25 -6.37 2.86 -0.43
C PRO A 25 -6.45 4.19 -1.18
N VAL A 26 -5.38 4.97 -1.07
CA VAL A 26 -5.28 6.27 -1.73
C VAL A 26 -4.28 6.16 -2.87
N ALA A 27 -4.73 6.53 -4.08
CA ALA A 27 -3.86 6.52 -5.24
C ALA A 27 -2.98 7.76 -5.25
N CYS A 28 -1.71 7.58 -5.59
CA CYS A 28 -0.74 8.65 -5.67
C CYS A 28 -0.10 8.66 -7.06
N LYS A 29 0.47 9.81 -7.42
CA LYS A 29 1.02 10.00 -8.76
C LYS A 29 2.44 9.44 -8.91
N SER A 30 3.13 9.24 -7.81
CA SER A 30 4.52 8.78 -7.84
C SER A 30 4.84 8.00 -6.57
N ALA A 31 5.93 7.24 -6.61
CA ALA A 31 6.41 6.54 -5.44
C ALA A 31 6.76 7.51 -4.32
N ASP A 32 7.37 8.64 -4.66
CA ASP A 32 7.72 9.66 -3.69
C ASP A 32 6.49 10.25 -3.01
N GLY A 33 5.46 10.55 -3.81
CA GLY A 33 4.20 11.06 -3.28
C GLY A 33 3.52 10.05 -2.37
N ALA A 34 3.55 8.79 -2.74
CA ALA A 34 2.97 7.72 -1.92
C ALA A 34 3.73 7.58 -0.61
N ARG A 35 5.05 7.64 -0.66
CA ARG A 35 5.88 7.56 0.54
C ARG A 35 5.62 8.70 1.50
N ARG A 36 5.52 9.92 0.99
CA ARG A 36 5.22 11.10 1.81
C ARG A 36 3.84 11.00 2.44
N ALA A 37 2.87 10.53 1.68
CA ALA A 37 1.52 10.33 2.21
C ALA A 37 1.53 9.26 3.31
N ALA A 38 2.29 8.18 3.10
CA ALA A 38 2.40 7.12 4.10
C ALA A 38 3.05 7.63 5.38
N GLU A 39 4.12 8.40 5.26
CA GLU A 39 4.77 8.98 6.43
C GLU A 39 3.83 9.87 7.24
N ARG A 40 3.02 10.66 6.54
CA ARG A 40 2.05 11.53 7.19
C ARG A 40 0.95 10.72 7.86
N LEU A 41 0.43 9.71 7.20
CA LEU A 41 -0.63 8.86 7.75
C LEU A 41 -0.14 8.03 8.93
N SER A 42 1.14 7.72 8.97
CA SER A 42 1.71 6.93 10.07
C SER A 42 1.63 7.66 11.42
N LEU A 43 1.42 8.97 11.40
CA LEU A 43 1.28 9.75 12.63
C LEU A 43 -0.09 9.60 13.27
N SER A 44 -1.11 9.17 12.53
CA SER A 44 -2.47 9.09 13.02
C SER A 44 -3.10 7.70 12.88
N HIS A 45 -2.37 6.74 12.32
CA HIS A 45 -2.85 5.37 12.14
C HIS A 45 -1.85 4.39 12.73
N ILE A 46 -2.33 3.21 13.14
CA ILE A 46 -1.45 2.24 13.78
C ILE A 46 -0.59 1.47 12.79
N GLY A 47 -0.97 1.47 11.52
CA GLY A 47 -0.17 0.84 10.47
C GLY A 47 -0.40 1.53 9.14
N VAL A 48 0.64 1.60 8.33
CA VAL A 48 0.58 2.20 6.99
C VAL A 48 1.50 1.43 6.06
N VAL A 49 1.05 1.22 4.84
CA VAL A 49 1.86 0.59 3.80
C VAL A 49 1.74 1.40 2.51
N ALA A 50 2.87 1.59 1.84
CA ALA A 50 2.89 2.16 0.50
C ALA A 50 3.43 1.12 -0.47
N TYR A 51 2.71 0.91 -1.54
CA TYR A 51 3.04 -0.14 -2.49
C TYR A 51 2.68 0.28 -3.91
N SER A 52 3.23 -0.44 -4.87
CA SER A 52 2.87 -0.23 -6.26
C SER A 52 2.36 -1.52 -6.88
N LEU A 53 1.43 -1.37 -7.79
CA LEU A 53 0.93 -2.45 -8.62
C LEU A 53 1.28 -2.11 -10.06
N THR A 54 1.82 -3.08 -10.79
CA THR A 54 2.14 -2.90 -12.20
C THR A 54 1.17 -3.71 -13.03
N SER A 55 0.62 -3.08 -14.06
CA SER A 55 -0.30 -3.74 -14.97
C SER A 55 0.15 -3.53 -16.40
N ASP A 56 -0.23 -4.49 -17.27
CA ASP A 56 -0.02 -4.36 -18.71
C ASP A 56 -1.31 -3.83 -19.32
N SER A 57 -1.25 -2.66 -19.93
CA SER A 57 -2.43 -2.02 -20.48
C SER A 57 -3.00 -2.76 -21.68
N GLU A 58 -2.20 -3.58 -22.35
CA GLU A 58 -2.67 -4.34 -23.52
C GLU A 58 -3.40 -5.61 -23.12
N THR A 59 -2.89 -6.33 -22.11
CA THR A 59 -3.48 -7.59 -21.68
C THR A 59 -4.39 -7.44 -20.45
N GLY A 60 -4.26 -6.34 -19.73
CA GLY A 60 -5.00 -6.13 -18.49
C GLY A 60 -4.47 -6.92 -17.30
N ASP A 61 -3.34 -7.57 -17.46
CA ASP A 61 -2.77 -8.38 -16.40
C ASP A 61 -2.05 -7.52 -15.36
N TYR A 62 -2.17 -7.94 -14.11
CA TYR A 62 -1.46 -7.32 -12.99
C TYR A 62 -0.36 -8.25 -12.51
N ASP A 63 0.68 -7.67 -11.96
CA ASP A 63 1.70 -8.46 -11.30
C ASP A 63 1.09 -9.23 -10.14
N ALA A 64 1.61 -10.43 -9.89
CA ALA A 64 1.06 -11.31 -8.88
C ALA A 64 1.17 -10.73 -7.47
N GLN A 65 2.20 -9.91 -7.23
CA GLN A 65 2.45 -9.31 -5.92
C GLN A 65 2.77 -7.83 -6.06
N PRO A 66 2.26 -7.01 -5.12
CA PRO A 66 2.64 -5.60 -5.10
C PRO A 66 4.09 -5.44 -4.67
N THR A 67 4.70 -4.35 -5.10
CA THR A 67 6.03 -3.96 -4.61
C THR A 67 5.85 -3.03 -3.42
N ILE A 68 6.32 -3.48 -2.25
CA ILE A 68 6.21 -2.69 -1.03
C ILE A 68 7.46 -1.83 -0.91
N PHE A 69 7.28 -0.52 -0.80
CA PHE A 69 8.43 0.39 -0.64
C PHE A 69 8.36 1.23 0.63
N TYR A 70 7.32 1.08 1.44
CA TYR A 70 7.24 1.73 2.75
C TYR A 70 6.30 0.93 3.63
N ARG A 71 6.74 0.68 4.85
CA ARG A 71 5.92 0.02 5.87
C ARG A 71 6.18 0.69 7.22
N ALA A 72 5.13 0.90 7.98
CA ALA A 72 5.24 1.45 9.33
C ALA A 72 4.12 0.90 10.20
N GLY A 73 4.45 0.65 11.46
CA GLY A 73 3.47 0.22 12.44
C GLY A 73 3.01 -1.22 12.26
N ARG A 74 1.79 -1.49 12.71
CA ARG A 74 1.21 -2.84 12.65
C ARG A 74 0.51 -3.04 11.32
N LEU A 75 0.86 -4.14 10.64
CA LEU A 75 0.29 -4.47 9.35
C LEU A 75 -0.25 -5.91 9.37
N PRO A 76 -1.24 -6.23 8.50
CA PRO A 76 -1.65 -7.61 8.33
C PRO A 76 -0.49 -8.50 7.91
N VAL A 77 -0.58 -9.79 8.25
CA VAL A 77 0.48 -10.76 7.96
C VAL A 77 0.88 -10.76 6.49
N GLU A 78 -0.07 -10.57 5.60
CA GLU A 78 0.19 -10.55 4.16
C GLU A 78 1.16 -9.46 3.73
N PHE A 79 1.20 -8.34 4.46
CA PHE A 79 2.16 -7.28 4.18
C PHE A 79 3.46 -7.45 4.96
N ASP A 80 3.38 -8.01 6.17
CA ASP A 80 4.56 -8.24 6.99
C ASP A 80 5.49 -9.29 6.39
N SER A 81 4.94 -10.28 5.71
CA SER A 81 5.72 -11.38 5.15
C SER A 81 6.24 -11.11 3.75
N MET A 82 5.90 -9.97 3.15
CA MET A 82 6.41 -9.63 1.83
C MET A 82 7.83 -9.08 1.91
N PRO A 83 8.68 -9.44 0.95
CA PRO A 83 10.04 -8.93 0.90
C PRO A 83 10.08 -7.44 0.55
#